data_8315fba3337db893a824fe67255f767d
#
_entry.id   8315fba3337db893a824fe67255f767d
#
_cell.length_a   1.000
_cell.length_b   1.000
_cell.length_c   1.000
_cell.angle_alpha   90.00
_cell.angle_beta   90.00
_cell.angle_gamma   90.00
#
_symmetry.space_group_name_H-M   'P 1'
#
loop_
_entity.id
_entity.type
_entity.pdbx_description
1 polymer ?
#
loop_
_entity_poly.entity_id
_entity_poly.type
_entity_poly.pdbx_seq_one_letter_code
_entity_poly.pdbx_strand_id
1 'polypeptide(L)'
;MLYILGMTGKKFIDADAFLVQKAGKTIPEIFASHGEAGFRALETQVLEELGCQSGLIIATGGGCVTREENYSLLHQNGTIFCLDRALQKLPVEGRPLSQSTDLSQMYRLRKPLYDQFADHHIDNNGDAHCTAAQILKIWEERE
;
A
#
# COMPACT_ATOMS: atom_id res chain seq x y z
N MET A 1 -6.56 -9.72 1.70
CA MET A 1 -6.25 -8.99 2.96
C MET A 1 -7.10 -9.43 4.14
N LEU A 2 -8.42 -9.57 3.96
CA LEU A 2 -9.29 -10.02 5.06
C LEU A 2 -8.91 -11.40 5.59
N TYR A 3 -8.42 -12.28 4.71
CA TYR A 3 -7.95 -13.60 5.14
C TYR A 3 -6.79 -13.51 6.11
N ILE A 4 -5.85 -12.59 5.85
CA ILE A 4 -4.69 -12.40 6.72
C ILE A 4 -5.16 -11.99 8.11
N LEU A 5 -6.12 -11.06 8.17
CA LEU A 5 -6.69 -10.61 9.44
C LEU A 5 -7.29 -11.76 10.22
N GLY A 6 -8.11 -12.58 9.56
CA GLY A 6 -8.74 -13.73 10.21
C GLY A 6 -7.75 -14.78 10.71
N MET A 7 -6.64 -14.94 10.01
CA MET A 7 -5.62 -15.93 10.33
C MET A 7 -4.64 -15.47 11.42
N THR A 8 -4.37 -14.16 11.51
CA THR A 8 -3.37 -13.62 12.45
C THR A 8 -3.99 -12.98 13.69
N GLY A 9 -5.27 -12.63 13.62
CA GLY A 9 -5.92 -11.87 14.69
C GLY A 9 -5.52 -10.42 14.77
N LYS A 10 -4.68 -9.94 13.84
CA LYS A 10 -4.27 -8.53 13.81
C LYS A 10 -5.36 -7.67 13.16
N LYS A 11 -5.40 -6.41 13.55
CA LYS A 11 -6.35 -5.45 12.99
C LYS A 11 -5.89 -5.01 11.59
N PHE A 12 -6.81 -5.02 10.64
CA PHE A 12 -6.56 -4.58 9.25
C PHE A 12 -6.97 -3.13 9.08
N ILE A 13 -6.09 -2.33 8.49
CA ILE A 13 -6.35 -0.92 8.15
C ILE A 13 -5.97 -0.69 6.69
N ASP A 14 -6.90 -0.17 5.91
CA ASP A 14 -6.62 0.34 4.57
C ASP A 14 -6.22 1.81 4.71
N ALA A 15 -4.98 2.14 4.37
CA ALA A 15 -4.44 3.49 4.56
C ALA A 15 -5.18 4.53 3.74
N ASP A 16 -5.61 4.19 2.52
CA ASP A 16 -6.37 5.13 1.68
C ASP A 16 -7.76 5.39 2.25
N ALA A 17 -8.43 4.36 2.75
CA ALA A 17 -9.73 4.51 3.40
C ALA A 17 -9.61 5.34 4.68
N PHE A 18 -8.56 5.13 5.44
CA PHE A 18 -8.28 5.91 6.65
C PHE A 18 -8.05 7.38 6.31
N LEU A 19 -7.31 7.64 5.23
CA LEU A 19 -7.04 8.99 4.75
C LEU A 19 -8.33 9.70 4.35
N VAL A 20 -9.19 9.03 3.60
CA VAL A 20 -10.49 9.57 3.15
C VAL A 20 -11.35 9.94 4.35
N GLN A 21 -11.42 9.07 5.34
CA GLN A 21 -12.21 9.30 6.55
C GLN A 21 -11.66 10.50 7.33
N LYS A 22 -10.35 10.61 7.45
CA LYS A 22 -9.71 11.68 8.18
C LYS A 22 -9.84 13.02 7.46
N ALA A 23 -9.71 13.03 6.14
CA ALA A 23 -9.80 14.24 5.33
C ALA A 23 -11.24 14.70 5.11
N GLY A 24 -12.21 13.79 5.21
CA GLY A 24 -13.61 14.11 4.93
C GLY A 24 -13.90 14.31 3.44
N LYS A 25 -13.02 13.83 2.57
CA LYS A 25 -13.12 13.97 1.11
C LYS A 25 -12.67 12.70 0.42
N THR A 26 -13.21 12.43 -0.77
CA THR A 26 -12.74 11.31 -1.58
C THR A 26 -11.36 11.63 -2.15
N ILE A 27 -10.64 10.59 -2.60
CA ILE A 27 -9.32 10.77 -3.20
C ILE A 27 -9.39 11.68 -4.45
N PRO A 28 -10.33 11.48 -5.40
CA PRO A 28 -10.45 12.42 -6.52
C PRO A 28 -10.69 13.87 -6.09
N GLU A 29 -11.47 14.07 -5.03
CA GLU A 29 -11.71 15.42 -4.50
C GLU A 29 -10.44 16.04 -3.93
N ILE A 30 -9.62 15.25 -3.26
CA ILE A 30 -8.35 15.71 -2.71
C ILE A 30 -7.41 16.13 -3.84
N PHE A 31 -7.32 15.30 -4.91
CA PHE A 31 -6.51 15.63 -6.08
C PHE A 31 -6.99 16.92 -6.75
N ALA A 32 -8.31 17.10 -6.85
CA ALA A 32 -8.88 18.30 -7.47
C ALA A 32 -8.60 19.56 -6.64
N SER A 33 -8.61 19.44 -5.30
CA SER A 33 -8.44 20.59 -4.39
C SER A 33 -6.98 20.91 -4.12
N HIS A 34 -6.14 19.89 -3.93
CA HIS A 34 -4.78 20.05 -3.43
C HIS A 34 -3.71 19.47 -4.36
N GLY A 35 -4.10 18.80 -5.43
CA GLY A 35 -3.19 18.18 -6.36
C GLY A 35 -2.50 16.95 -5.79
N GLU A 36 -1.59 16.39 -6.58
CA GLU A 36 -0.85 15.19 -6.15
C GLU A 36 0.01 15.47 -4.92
N ALA A 37 0.69 16.63 -4.90
CA ALA A 37 1.56 16.98 -3.78
C ALA A 37 0.78 17.05 -2.47
N GLY A 38 -0.43 17.61 -2.50
CA GLY A 38 -1.30 17.66 -1.31
C GLY A 38 -1.74 16.29 -0.87
N PHE A 39 -2.11 15.42 -1.81
CA PHE A 39 -2.47 14.04 -1.50
C PHE A 39 -1.29 13.29 -0.88
N ARG A 40 -0.10 13.43 -1.46
CA ARG A 40 1.09 12.74 -0.93
C ARG A 40 1.45 13.21 0.48
N ALA A 41 1.25 14.50 0.77
CA ALA A 41 1.47 15.02 2.12
C ALA A 41 0.51 14.39 3.13
N LEU A 42 -0.77 14.26 2.77
CA LEU A 42 -1.77 13.60 3.62
C LEU A 42 -1.45 12.12 3.80
N GLU A 43 -1.03 11.47 2.72
CA GLU A 43 -0.65 10.05 2.77
C GLU A 43 0.51 9.84 3.75
N THR A 44 1.52 10.69 3.71
CA THR A 44 2.65 10.61 4.63
C THR A 44 2.20 10.80 6.09
N GLN A 45 1.30 11.74 6.34
CA GLN A 45 0.75 11.94 7.69
C GLN A 45 0.02 10.71 8.20
N VAL A 46 -0.77 10.07 7.34
CA VAL A 46 -1.49 8.85 7.68
C VAL A 46 -0.52 7.70 7.98
N LEU A 47 0.50 7.55 7.15
CA LEU A 47 1.50 6.50 7.36
C LEU A 47 2.31 6.73 8.64
N GLU A 48 2.58 7.98 8.98
CA GLU A 48 3.23 8.31 10.24
C GLU A 48 2.37 7.86 11.43
N GLU A 49 1.08 8.16 11.38
CA GLU A 49 0.15 7.79 12.45
C GLU A 49 -0.02 6.28 12.57
N LEU A 50 -0.17 5.58 11.44
CA LEU A 50 -0.36 4.14 11.44
C LEU A 50 0.93 3.37 11.69
N GLY A 51 2.03 3.86 11.15
CA GLY A 51 3.33 3.18 11.23
C GLY A 51 3.93 3.12 12.62
N CYS A 52 3.53 4.01 13.52
CA CYS A 52 4.03 3.98 14.89
C CYS A 52 3.26 3.02 15.80
N GLN A 53 2.17 2.44 15.30
CA GLN A 53 1.37 1.47 16.03
C GLN A 53 1.84 0.06 15.73
N SER A 54 1.63 -0.85 16.68
CA SER A 54 1.91 -2.28 16.48
C SER A 54 0.62 -3.07 16.39
N GLY A 55 0.71 -4.30 15.89
CA GLY A 55 -0.46 -5.17 15.79
C GLY A 55 -1.39 -4.86 14.63
N LEU A 56 -0.91 -4.11 13.63
CA LEU A 56 -1.70 -3.73 12.47
C LEU A 56 -1.21 -4.44 11.21
N ILE A 57 -2.15 -4.73 10.31
CA ILE A 57 -1.86 -5.06 8.91
C ILE A 57 -2.31 -3.85 8.12
N ILE A 58 -1.36 -3.16 7.49
CA ILE A 58 -1.64 -1.91 6.78
C ILE A 58 -1.57 -2.16 5.27
N ALA A 59 -2.66 -1.87 4.57
CA ALA A 59 -2.67 -1.89 3.11
C ALA A 59 -2.45 -0.46 2.62
N THR A 60 -1.38 -0.24 1.86
CA THR A 60 -1.04 1.09 1.35
C THR A 60 -1.41 1.22 -0.12
N GLY A 61 -1.55 2.46 -0.58
CA GLY A 61 -1.61 2.74 -2.00
C GLY A 61 -0.24 2.53 -2.64
N GLY A 62 -0.23 2.24 -3.94
CA GLY A 62 1.01 1.95 -4.66
C GLY A 62 1.93 3.14 -4.81
N GLY A 63 1.43 4.35 -4.68
CA GLY A 63 2.23 5.57 -4.83
C GLY A 63 2.98 6.01 -3.58
N CYS A 64 2.81 5.32 -2.45
CA CYS A 64 3.51 5.70 -1.22
C CYS A 64 5.03 5.58 -1.38
N VAL A 65 5.51 4.76 -2.30
CA VAL A 65 6.95 4.59 -2.56
C VAL A 65 7.59 5.80 -3.22
N THR A 66 6.80 6.74 -3.73
CA THR A 66 7.34 7.94 -4.39
C THR A 66 7.97 8.92 -3.41
N ARG A 67 7.73 8.77 -2.11
CA ARG A 67 8.38 9.55 -1.06
C ARG A 67 9.24 8.64 -0.21
N GLU A 68 10.54 8.90 -0.21
CA GLU A 68 11.51 8.10 0.53
C GLU A 68 11.23 8.07 2.04
N GLU A 69 10.74 9.16 2.59
CA GLU A 69 10.42 9.27 4.02
C GLU A 69 9.37 8.25 4.47
N ASN A 70 8.49 7.82 3.56
CA ASN A 70 7.47 6.83 3.88
C ASN A 70 8.09 5.46 4.22
N TYR A 71 9.26 5.15 3.68
CA TYR A 71 9.94 3.91 3.97
C TYR A 71 10.23 3.77 5.48
N SER A 72 10.84 4.80 6.07
CA SER A 72 11.16 4.79 7.50
C SER A 72 9.91 4.69 8.36
N LEU A 73 8.85 5.37 7.96
CA LEU A 73 7.58 5.35 8.70
C LEU A 73 6.95 3.97 8.71
N LEU A 74 7.02 3.25 7.60
CA LEU A 74 6.45 1.91 7.48
C LEU A 74 7.35 0.85 8.09
N HIS A 75 8.68 0.98 7.92
CA HIS A 75 9.62 -0.06 8.27
C HIS A 75 9.99 -0.07 9.77
N GLN A 76 9.81 1.03 10.46
CA GLN A 76 10.25 1.16 11.86
C GLN A 76 9.63 0.11 12.80
N ASN A 77 8.39 -0.30 12.55
CA ASN A 77 7.68 -1.29 13.38
C ASN A 77 7.17 -2.47 12.59
N GLY A 78 7.57 -2.64 11.34
CA GLY A 78 6.93 -3.62 10.51
C GLY A 78 7.79 -4.20 9.42
N THR A 79 7.25 -5.24 8.80
CA THR A 79 7.81 -5.88 7.62
C THR A 79 6.98 -5.46 6.42
N ILE A 80 7.64 -5.08 5.33
CA ILE A 80 6.98 -4.60 4.12
C ILE A 80 6.92 -5.71 3.08
N PHE A 81 5.71 -6.05 2.66
CA PHE A 81 5.47 -7.03 1.59
C PHE A 81 4.99 -6.29 0.35
N CYS A 82 5.68 -6.48 -0.75
CA CYS A 82 5.26 -5.95 -2.04
C CYS A 82 4.48 -7.04 -2.78
N LEU A 83 3.22 -6.75 -3.12
CA LEU A 83 2.38 -7.70 -3.83
C LEU A 83 2.50 -7.45 -5.32
N ASP A 84 3.21 -8.34 -6.03
CA ASP A 84 3.46 -8.21 -7.45
C ASP A 84 2.31 -8.80 -8.26
N ARG A 85 1.80 -8.04 -9.22
CA ARG A 85 0.70 -8.46 -10.07
C ARG A 85 0.94 -7.97 -11.49
N ALA A 86 0.56 -8.81 -12.48
CA ALA A 86 0.68 -8.44 -13.88
C ALA A 86 -0.13 -7.17 -14.17
N LEU A 87 0.41 -6.27 -15.01
CA LEU A 87 -0.19 -4.97 -15.29
C LEU A 87 -1.63 -5.08 -15.80
N GLN A 88 -1.91 -6.06 -16.64
CA GLN A 88 -3.24 -6.24 -17.20
C GLN A 88 -4.29 -6.65 -16.16
N LYS A 89 -3.86 -7.06 -14.97
CA LYS A 89 -4.75 -7.46 -13.87
C LYS A 89 -4.96 -6.38 -12.83
N LEU A 90 -4.28 -5.23 -12.97
CA LEU A 90 -4.41 -4.14 -12.02
C LEU A 90 -5.71 -3.36 -12.26
N PRO A 91 -6.52 -3.14 -11.20
CA PRO A 91 -7.71 -2.31 -11.33
C PRO A 91 -7.33 -0.84 -11.46
N VAL A 92 -8.08 -0.08 -12.28
CA VAL A 92 -7.83 1.34 -12.47
C VAL A 92 -8.93 2.22 -11.88
N GLU A 93 -10.12 1.67 -11.65
CA GLU A 93 -11.24 2.43 -11.09
C GLU A 93 -10.90 2.94 -9.68
N GLY A 94 -11.27 4.19 -9.43
CA GLY A 94 -11.03 4.82 -8.13
C GLY A 94 -9.59 5.23 -7.90
N ARG A 95 -8.73 5.14 -8.93
CA ARG A 95 -7.31 5.49 -8.84
C ARG A 95 -7.00 6.57 -9.88
N PRO A 96 -7.07 7.86 -9.50
CA PRO A 96 -6.98 8.96 -10.46
C PRO A 96 -5.73 8.92 -11.34
N LEU A 97 -4.57 8.61 -10.79
CA LEU A 97 -3.33 8.56 -11.56
C LEU A 97 -3.30 7.39 -12.52
N SER A 98 -3.84 6.24 -12.11
CA SER A 98 -3.90 5.05 -12.97
C SER A 98 -4.86 5.23 -14.14
N GLN A 99 -5.88 6.06 -13.97
CA GLN A 99 -6.86 6.35 -15.03
C GLN A 99 -6.33 7.34 -16.04
N SER A 100 -5.46 8.28 -15.64
CA SER A 100 -4.97 9.36 -16.48
C SER A 100 -3.55 9.15 -17.01
N THR A 101 -2.83 8.13 -16.52
CA THR A 101 -1.43 7.86 -16.86
C THR A 101 -1.30 6.44 -17.41
N ASP A 102 -0.39 6.26 -18.37
CA ASP A 102 -0.06 4.92 -18.87
C ASP A 102 0.47 4.07 -17.73
N LEU A 103 -0.22 2.97 -17.44
CA LEU A 103 0.16 2.06 -16.35
C LEU A 103 1.54 1.46 -16.56
N SER A 104 1.92 1.15 -17.80
CA SER A 104 3.25 0.60 -18.11
C SER A 104 4.35 1.58 -17.74
N GLN A 105 4.17 2.85 -18.08
CA GLN A 105 5.13 3.90 -17.76
C GLN A 105 5.20 4.14 -16.25
N MET A 106 4.06 4.22 -15.60
CA MET A 106 3.98 4.40 -14.15
C MET A 106 4.69 3.25 -13.42
N TYR A 107 4.41 2.01 -13.83
CA TYR A 107 5.04 0.84 -13.23
C TYR A 107 6.56 0.85 -13.41
N ARG A 108 7.02 1.21 -14.62
CA ARG A 108 8.45 1.27 -14.93
C ARG A 108 9.20 2.26 -14.04
N LEU A 109 8.55 3.41 -13.76
CA LEU A 109 9.14 4.43 -12.89
C LEU A 109 9.14 4.02 -11.42
N ARG A 110 8.11 3.28 -10.99
CA ARG A 110 7.94 2.90 -9.58
C ARG A 110 8.62 1.59 -9.20
N LYS A 111 8.88 0.71 -10.16
CA LYS A 111 9.44 -0.60 -9.85
C LYS A 111 10.72 -0.56 -9.01
N PRO A 112 11.72 0.30 -9.34
CA PRO A 112 12.92 0.39 -8.49
C PRO A 112 12.58 0.84 -7.07
N LEU A 113 11.56 1.68 -6.91
CA LEU A 113 11.12 2.15 -5.61
C LEU A 113 10.43 1.05 -4.82
N TYR A 114 9.62 0.24 -5.48
CA TYR A 114 9.02 -0.94 -4.83
C TYR A 114 10.11 -1.90 -4.35
N ASP A 115 11.14 -2.11 -5.16
CA ASP A 115 12.24 -2.98 -4.78
C ASP A 115 13.00 -2.45 -3.56
N GLN A 116 13.15 -1.13 -3.45
CA GLN A 116 13.80 -0.51 -2.30
C GLN A 116 12.97 -0.63 -1.02
N PHE A 117 11.65 -0.51 -1.13
CA PHE A 117 10.74 -0.55 0.02
C PHE A 117 10.49 -1.97 0.52
N ALA A 118 10.49 -2.96 -0.39
CA ALA A 118 10.04 -4.30 -0.06
C ALA A 118 11.08 -5.09 0.73
N ASP A 119 10.65 -5.67 1.84
CA ASP A 119 11.42 -6.71 2.51
C ASP A 119 11.23 -8.04 1.77
N HIS A 120 10.03 -8.25 1.24
CA HIS A 120 9.67 -9.46 0.49
C HIS A 120 8.76 -9.12 -0.66
N HIS A 121 8.93 -9.83 -1.78
CA HIS A 121 8.02 -9.77 -2.93
C HIS A 121 7.14 -11.01 -2.93
N ILE A 122 5.83 -10.81 -3.09
CA ILE A 122 4.85 -11.88 -3.10
C ILE A 122 4.11 -11.87 -4.42
N ASP A 123 4.03 -13.03 -5.08
CA ASP A 123 3.26 -13.17 -6.31
C ASP A 123 1.76 -13.07 -5.98
N ASN A 124 1.10 -12.06 -6.51
CA ASN A 124 -0.31 -11.79 -6.31
C ASN A 124 -1.12 -11.96 -7.61
N ASN A 125 -0.65 -12.81 -8.54
CA ASN A 125 -1.38 -13.10 -9.77
C ASN A 125 -2.41 -14.20 -9.61
N GLY A 126 -2.34 -14.98 -8.52
CA GLY A 126 -3.31 -15.99 -8.16
C GLY A 126 -4.45 -15.43 -7.33
N ASP A 127 -5.15 -16.28 -6.60
CA ASP A 127 -6.24 -15.83 -5.74
C ASP A 127 -5.71 -15.23 -4.43
N ALA A 128 -6.57 -14.49 -3.75
CA ALA A 128 -6.19 -13.78 -2.52
C ALA A 128 -5.80 -14.73 -1.39
N HIS A 129 -6.40 -15.92 -1.35
CA HIS A 129 -6.09 -16.91 -0.33
C HIS A 129 -4.65 -17.42 -0.47
N CYS A 130 -4.21 -17.68 -1.68
CA CYS A 130 -2.83 -18.10 -1.95
C CYS A 130 -1.84 -17.02 -1.57
N THR A 131 -2.16 -15.76 -1.89
CA THR A 131 -1.32 -14.61 -1.53
C THR A 131 -1.19 -14.49 -0.01
N ALA A 132 -2.31 -14.59 0.71
CA ALA A 132 -2.33 -14.51 2.15
C ALA A 132 -1.52 -15.63 2.79
N ALA A 133 -1.62 -16.85 2.25
CA ALA A 133 -0.87 -18.00 2.77
C ALA A 133 0.64 -17.80 2.63
N GLN A 134 1.09 -17.25 1.51
CA GLN A 134 2.51 -16.95 1.29
C GLN A 134 3.02 -15.93 2.31
N ILE A 135 2.26 -14.86 2.54
CA ILE A 135 2.62 -13.81 3.49
C ILE A 135 2.71 -14.39 4.91
N LEU A 136 1.72 -15.19 5.30
CA LEU A 136 1.70 -15.82 6.62
C LEU A 136 2.90 -16.71 6.84
N LYS A 137 3.25 -17.51 5.84
CA LYS A 137 4.39 -18.41 5.93
C LYS A 137 5.68 -17.65 6.22
N ILE A 138 5.91 -16.57 5.47
CA ILE A 138 7.11 -15.75 5.66
C ILE A 138 7.08 -15.06 7.02
N TRP A 139 5.92 -14.56 7.43
CA TRP A 139 5.76 -13.90 8.72
C TRP A 139 6.06 -14.84 9.88
N GLU A 140 5.57 -16.07 9.83
CA GLU A 140 5.80 -17.07 10.86
C GLU A 140 7.27 -17.51 10.92
N GLU A 141 7.92 -17.65 9.76
CA GLU A 141 9.32 -18.10 9.68
C GLU A 141 10.29 -17.08 10.26
N ARG A 142 9.94 -15.77 10.27
CA ARG A 142 10.84 -14.74 10.79
C ARG A 142 10.86 -14.70 12.32
N GLU A 143 9.95 -15.36 12.96
CA GLU A 143 9.91 -15.51 14.41
C GLU A 143 10.66 -16.77 14.84
#